data_29c99a16e610bf01675262bab956874e
#
_entry.id   29c99a16e610bf01675262bab956874e
#
_cell.length_a   1.000
_cell.length_b   1.000
_cell.length_c   1.000
_cell.angle_alpha   90.00
_cell.angle_beta   90.00
_cell.angle_gamma   90.00
#
_symmetry.space_group_name_H-M   'P 1'
#
loop_
_entity.id
_entity.type
_entity.pdbx_description
1 polymer ?
#
loop_
_entity_poly.entity_id
_entity_poly.type
_entity_poly.pdbx_seq_one_letter_code
_entity_poly.pdbx_strand_id
1 'polypeptide(L)'
;MAVSRQARIAVILFNLGGPDSLDAVRPFLFNLFNDRAIINLPQPARWCLAQLISRLRAGTACAIYSELGGASPILPQTENQAQALAAQLASRGFTHSKCFIAMRYWHPFAEETVAAVREFAPDHVILLPLYPQFSTTTTQSSLEQWRGLSADLVAREHVICCYPEAAGWIAAQADLIQASLAGMAADVPVRLLFSAHGLPKKIVDQGDPYPGQVAQTVAAVLNRLDMAVPVDYEICYQSRVGPLEWIGPSTEACLEKAGEEGKAVLVIPIAFTSEHSETLVELDIEYRAAAERFGVREYIRVPTVSNHPAFIAGLADLCEAALACDVLCGMNGTDRNCLG
;
A
#
# COMPACT_ATOMS: atom_id res chain seq x y z
N MET A 1 3.81 -12.55 28.58
CA MET A 1 4.42 -11.53 29.48
C MET A 1 4.49 -10.23 28.69
N ALA A 2 4.24 -9.08 29.32
CA ALA A 2 4.40 -7.78 28.63
C ALA A 2 5.89 -7.55 28.28
N VAL A 3 6.16 -7.08 27.08
CA VAL A 3 7.51 -6.75 26.63
C VAL A 3 8.03 -5.54 27.43
N SER A 4 9.29 -5.61 27.87
CA SER A 4 9.91 -4.51 28.60
C SER A 4 9.99 -3.24 27.75
N ARG A 5 9.64 -2.09 28.33
CA ARG A 5 9.82 -0.77 27.69
C ARG A 5 11.30 -0.43 27.39
N GLN A 6 12.24 -1.18 28.01
CA GLN A 6 13.69 -1.06 27.79
C GLN A 6 14.20 -2.01 26.69
N ALA A 7 13.34 -2.90 26.17
CA ALA A 7 13.74 -3.81 25.09
C ALA A 7 14.08 -3.02 23.82
N ARG A 8 15.09 -3.49 23.10
CA ARG A 8 15.46 -2.95 21.77
C ARG A 8 14.53 -3.54 20.74
N ILE A 9 13.74 -2.68 20.12
CA ILE A 9 12.70 -3.08 19.16
C ILE A 9 13.08 -2.54 17.77
N ALA A 10 13.22 -3.44 16.80
CA ALA A 10 13.31 -3.07 15.39
C ALA A 10 11.92 -3.18 14.75
N VAL A 11 11.42 -2.11 14.16
CA VAL A 11 10.19 -2.12 13.36
C VAL A 11 10.58 -2.08 11.88
N ILE A 12 10.22 -3.10 11.13
CA ILE A 12 10.55 -3.23 9.71
C ILE A 12 9.34 -2.82 8.88
N LEU A 13 9.44 -1.66 8.22
CA LEU A 13 8.42 -1.15 7.33
C LEU A 13 8.64 -1.72 5.93
N PHE A 14 7.75 -2.59 5.47
CA PHE A 14 7.77 -3.10 4.11
C PHE A 14 6.99 -2.19 3.18
N ASN A 15 7.59 -1.84 2.04
CA ASN A 15 6.91 -1.14 0.97
C ASN A 15 7.42 -1.62 -0.39
N LEU A 16 6.72 -1.24 -1.47
CA LEU A 16 7.02 -1.68 -2.84
C LEU A 16 8.39 -1.20 -3.31
N GLY A 17 8.73 0.04 -2.98
CA GLY A 17 9.87 0.75 -3.57
C GLY A 17 9.55 1.37 -4.93
N GLY A 18 10.45 2.22 -5.38
CA GLY A 18 10.34 2.89 -6.67
C GLY A 18 11.68 3.49 -7.07
N PRO A 19 11.90 3.77 -8.36
CA PRO A 19 13.18 4.29 -8.82
C PRO A 19 13.46 5.69 -8.25
N ASP A 20 14.68 5.90 -7.80
CA ASP A 20 15.19 7.17 -7.25
C ASP A 20 15.79 8.11 -8.30
N SER A 21 15.82 7.66 -9.55
CA SER A 21 16.31 8.40 -10.70
C SER A 21 15.75 7.79 -11.98
N LEU A 22 15.85 8.50 -13.12
CA LEU A 22 15.44 7.96 -14.41
C LEU A 22 16.31 6.78 -14.85
N ASP A 23 17.59 6.75 -14.48
CA ASP A 23 18.50 5.63 -14.75
C ASP A 23 18.12 4.38 -13.95
N ALA A 24 17.49 4.55 -12.79
CA ALA A 24 17.00 3.48 -11.94
C ALA A 24 15.70 2.82 -12.45
N VAL A 25 14.98 3.46 -13.38
CA VAL A 25 13.66 2.96 -13.86
C VAL A 25 13.77 1.56 -14.46
N ARG A 26 14.72 1.32 -15.36
CA ARG A 26 14.84 0.01 -16.00
C ARG A 26 15.29 -1.09 -15.01
N PRO A 27 16.31 -0.89 -14.16
CA PRO A 27 16.65 -1.85 -13.11
C PRO A 27 15.48 -2.15 -12.15
N PHE A 28 14.73 -1.13 -11.73
CA PHE A 28 13.53 -1.30 -10.93
C PHE A 28 12.48 -2.19 -11.63
N LEU A 29 12.15 -1.91 -12.89
CA LEU A 29 11.23 -2.74 -13.67
C LEU A 29 11.74 -4.17 -13.82
N PHE A 30 13.05 -4.37 -13.99
CA PHE A 30 13.63 -5.70 -14.05
C PHE A 30 13.40 -6.46 -12.73
N ASN A 31 13.67 -5.83 -11.59
CA ASN A 31 13.45 -6.45 -10.27
C ASN A 31 11.97 -6.83 -10.08
N LEU A 32 11.05 -5.93 -10.44
CA LEU A 32 9.61 -6.16 -10.36
C LEU A 32 9.18 -7.37 -11.21
N PHE A 33 9.57 -7.42 -12.50
CA PHE A 33 9.16 -8.51 -13.39
C PHE A 33 9.95 -9.81 -13.18
N ASN A 34 11.10 -9.75 -12.50
CA ASN A 34 11.86 -10.94 -12.11
C ASN A 34 11.39 -11.56 -10.79
N ASP A 35 10.35 -11.00 -10.17
CA ASP A 35 9.73 -11.60 -8.99
C ASP A 35 8.79 -12.75 -9.37
N ARG A 36 8.91 -13.88 -8.64
CA ARG A 36 8.03 -15.03 -8.80
C ARG A 36 6.58 -14.73 -8.43
N ALA A 37 6.36 -13.83 -7.48
CA ALA A 37 5.02 -13.39 -7.08
C ALA A 37 4.30 -12.63 -8.20
N ILE A 38 5.04 -11.97 -9.10
CA ILE A 38 4.50 -11.23 -10.26
C ILE A 38 4.44 -12.13 -11.49
N ILE A 39 5.53 -12.85 -11.80
CA ILE A 39 5.62 -13.75 -12.95
C ILE A 39 6.00 -15.14 -12.47
N ASN A 40 5.01 -16.02 -12.33
CA ASN A 40 5.21 -17.38 -11.84
C ASN A 40 5.75 -18.31 -12.93
N LEU A 41 6.99 -18.08 -13.34
CA LEU A 41 7.75 -18.93 -14.28
C LEU A 41 9.03 -19.45 -13.62
N PRO A 42 9.62 -20.57 -14.12
CA PRO A 42 10.96 -21.00 -13.71
C PRO A 42 12.00 -19.89 -13.94
N GLN A 43 13.03 -19.82 -13.05
CA GLN A 43 14.00 -18.72 -12.99
C GLN A 43 14.62 -18.34 -14.35
N PRO A 44 15.14 -19.24 -15.21
CA PRO A 44 15.73 -18.85 -16.50
C PRO A 44 14.75 -18.14 -17.42
N ALA A 45 13.51 -18.67 -17.53
CA ALA A 45 12.47 -18.09 -18.38
C ALA A 45 11.98 -16.74 -17.84
N ARG A 46 11.77 -16.64 -16.50
CA ARG A 46 11.39 -15.40 -15.85
C ARG A 46 12.43 -14.32 -16.03
N TRP A 47 13.71 -14.64 -15.85
CA TRP A 47 14.82 -13.71 -16.04
C TRP A 47 14.85 -13.14 -17.46
N CYS A 48 14.75 -14.02 -18.49
CA CYS A 48 14.71 -13.59 -19.89
C CYS A 48 13.51 -12.69 -20.18
N LEU A 49 12.33 -13.06 -19.67
CA LEU A 49 11.11 -12.29 -19.86
C LEU A 49 11.19 -10.94 -19.14
N ALA A 50 11.71 -10.89 -17.91
CA ALA A 50 11.94 -9.65 -17.17
C ALA A 50 12.91 -8.70 -17.89
N GLN A 51 13.98 -9.23 -18.48
CA GLN A 51 14.91 -8.46 -19.30
C GLN A 51 14.22 -7.85 -20.53
N LEU A 52 13.36 -8.61 -21.19
CA LEU A 52 12.61 -8.13 -22.35
C LEU A 52 11.61 -7.05 -21.95
N ILE A 53 10.73 -7.34 -20.98
CA ILE A 53 9.68 -6.42 -20.54
C ILE A 53 10.28 -5.12 -20.01
N SER A 54 11.32 -5.19 -19.17
CA SER A 54 11.96 -3.99 -18.61
C SER A 54 12.54 -3.08 -19.68
N ARG A 55 13.11 -3.65 -20.75
CA ARG A 55 13.61 -2.85 -21.89
C ARG A 55 12.48 -2.21 -22.69
N LEU A 56 11.44 -2.97 -22.99
CA LEU A 56 10.31 -2.47 -23.80
C LEU A 56 9.52 -1.39 -23.06
N ARG A 57 9.39 -1.50 -21.75
CA ARG A 57 8.60 -0.56 -20.91
C ARG A 57 9.41 0.60 -20.36
N ALA A 58 10.75 0.57 -20.42
CA ALA A 58 11.61 1.60 -19.83
C ALA A 58 11.27 3.01 -20.33
N GLY A 59 11.09 3.19 -21.65
CA GLY A 59 10.78 4.50 -22.23
C GLY A 59 9.47 5.09 -21.71
N THR A 60 8.39 4.31 -21.70
CA THR A 60 7.09 4.74 -21.16
C THR A 60 7.20 5.03 -19.65
N ALA A 61 7.87 4.16 -18.90
CA ALA A 61 8.04 4.36 -17.46
C ALA A 61 8.91 5.59 -17.15
N CYS A 62 10.00 5.84 -17.91
CA CYS A 62 10.79 7.08 -17.76
C CYS A 62 9.93 8.32 -18.00
N ALA A 63 9.03 8.32 -18.99
CA ALA A 63 8.10 9.42 -19.21
C ALA A 63 7.20 9.65 -17.97
N ILE A 64 6.62 8.57 -17.41
CA ILE A 64 5.81 8.61 -16.19
C ILE A 64 6.61 9.21 -15.02
N TYR A 65 7.83 8.71 -14.76
CA TYR A 65 8.64 9.25 -13.66
C TYR A 65 9.15 10.66 -13.92
N SER A 66 9.28 11.08 -15.17
CA SER A 66 9.62 12.48 -15.52
C SER A 66 8.53 13.45 -15.07
N GLU A 67 7.23 13.08 -15.13
CA GLU A 67 6.12 13.88 -14.58
C GLU A 67 6.22 14.05 -13.04
N LEU A 68 6.92 13.13 -12.37
CA LEU A 68 7.17 13.16 -10.92
C LEU A 68 8.49 13.86 -10.53
N GLY A 69 9.16 14.53 -11.48
CA GLY A 69 10.45 15.16 -11.24
C GLY A 69 11.65 14.21 -11.32
N GLY A 70 11.48 13.05 -11.94
CA GLY A 70 12.56 12.09 -12.26
C GLY A 70 12.75 10.96 -11.25
N ALA A 71 11.96 10.92 -10.18
CA ALA A 71 12.06 9.91 -9.11
C ALA A 71 10.69 9.55 -8.52
N SER A 72 10.59 8.40 -7.88
CA SER A 72 9.40 8.02 -7.09
C SER A 72 9.43 8.69 -5.72
N PRO A 73 8.33 9.29 -5.24
CA PRO A 73 8.26 9.85 -3.90
C PRO A 73 8.08 8.79 -2.79
N ILE A 74 7.97 7.50 -3.13
CA ILE A 74 7.61 6.44 -2.18
C ILE A 74 8.63 6.30 -1.04
N LEU A 75 9.95 6.39 -1.34
CA LEU A 75 10.99 6.28 -0.31
C LEU A 75 10.97 7.48 0.63
N PRO A 76 11.03 8.75 0.18
CA PRO A 76 10.92 9.90 1.08
C PRO A 76 9.66 9.88 1.95
N GLN A 77 8.52 9.45 1.41
CA GLN A 77 7.29 9.32 2.21
C GLN A 77 7.37 8.20 3.23
N THR A 78 7.95 7.06 2.89
CA THR A 78 8.17 5.97 3.84
C THR A 78 9.17 6.36 4.94
N GLU A 79 10.19 7.16 4.62
CA GLU A 79 11.11 7.72 5.61
C GLU A 79 10.38 8.65 6.60
N ASN A 80 9.50 9.53 6.09
CA ASN A 80 8.67 10.39 6.94
C ASN A 80 7.75 9.56 7.86
N GLN A 81 7.14 8.49 7.34
CA GLN A 81 6.33 7.55 8.13
C GLN A 81 7.18 6.85 9.20
N ALA A 82 8.37 6.39 8.85
CA ALA A 82 9.31 5.73 9.78
C ALA A 82 9.74 6.66 10.92
N GLN A 83 10.07 7.91 10.60
CA GLN A 83 10.45 8.93 11.60
C GLN A 83 9.28 9.27 12.53
N ALA A 84 8.09 9.50 11.97
CA ALA A 84 6.89 9.80 12.74
C ALA A 84 6.50 8.64 13.66
N LEU A 85 6.56 7.39 13.15
CA LEU A 85 6.28 6.19 13.95
C LEU A 85 7.31 6.01 15.07
N ALA A 86 8.61 6.20 14.81
CA ALA A 86 9.65 6.11 15.82
C ALA A 86 9.43 7.15 16.95
N ALA A 87 9.08 8.39 16.59
CA ALA A 87 8.74 9.43 17.56
C ALA A 87 7.50 9.06 18.39
N GLN A 88 6.46 8.50 17.74
CA GLN A 88 5.24 8.07 18.41
C GLN A 88 5.52 6.91 19.40
N LEU A 89 6.32 5.91 19.01
CA LEU A 89 6.71 4.81 19.88
C LEU A 89 7.55 5.32 21.08
N ALA A 90 8.49 6.23 20.84
CA ALA A 90 9.29 6.83 21.91
C ALA A 90 8.41 7.59 22.92
N SER A 91 7.41 8.37 22.47
CA SER A 91 6.45 9.08 23.34
C SER A 91 5.62 8.13 24.22
N ARG A 92 5.43 6.87 23.77
CA ARG A 92 4.75 5.82 24.52
C ARG A 92 5.68 5.01 25.43
N GLY A 93 6.95 5.42 25.52
CA GLY A 93 7.95 4.83 26.40
C GLY A 93 8.82 3.72 25.78
N PHE A 94 8.68 3.43 24.48
CA PHE A 94 9.57 2.50 23.75
C PHE A 94 10.80 3.27 23.22
N THR A 95 11.62 3.80 24.13
CA THR A 95 12.74 4.71 23.80
C THR A 95 13.90 4.02 23.07
N HIS A 96 13.94 2.70 23.08
CA HIS A 96 14.94 1.89 22.35
C HIS A 96 14.36 1.23 21.10
N SER A 97 13.28 1.79 20.54
CA SER A 97 12.76 1.37 19.26
C SER A 97 13.42 2.10 18.09
N LYS A 98 13.60 1.40 16.96
CA LYS A 98 14.10 1.97 15.70
C LYS A 98 13.32 1.39 14.54
N CYS A 99 12.88 2.28 13.63
CA CYS A 99 12.24 1.88 12.38
C CYS A 99 13.29 1.69 11.28
N PHE A 100 13.13 0.63 10.51
CA PHE A 100 13.94 0.29 9.34
C PHE A 100 13.00 0.11 8.15
N ILE A 101 13.48 0.42 6.96
CA ILE A 101 12.68 0.32 5.73
C ILE A 101 13.25 -0.81 4.88
N ALA A 102 12.37 -1.70 4.40
CA ALA A 102 12.71 -2.75 3.46
C ALA A 102 11.82 -2.63 2.23
N MET A 103 12.41 -2.18 1.13
CA MET A 103 11.73 -2.06 -0.15
C MET A 103 11.82 -3.37 -0.93
N ARG A 104 10.73 -3.72 -1.64
CA ARG A 104 10.66 -4.98 -2.38
C ARG A 104 11.49 -4.95 -3.67
N TYR A 105 11.43 -3.85 -4.41
CA TYR A 105 11.96 -3.80 -5.79
C TYR A 105 13.02 -2.72 -6.03
N TRP A 106 13.32 -1.90 -5.03
CA TRP A 106 14.39 -0.90 -5.06
C TRP A 106 15.01 -0.71 -3.68
N HIS A 107 15.98 0.17 -3.57
CA HIS A 107 16.68 0.48 -2.32
C HIS A 107 15.80 1.22 -1.30
N PRO A 108 16.03 0.99 0.01
CA PRO A 108 16.90 -0.06 0.58
C PRO A 108 16.28 -1.46 0.43
N PHE A 109 17.03 -2.39 -0.15
CA PHE A 109 16.59 -3.77 -0.25
C PHE A 109 16.54 -4.48 1.11
N ALA A 110 15.80 -5.59 1.18
CA ALA A 110 15.69 -6.38 2.40
C ALA A 110 17.06 -6.87 2.92
N GLU A 111 18.02 -7.17 2.03
CA GLU A 111 19.40 -7.56 2.37
C GLU A 111 20.13 -6.45 3.13
N GLU A 112 20.02 -5.21 2.68
CA GLU A 112 20.63 -4.02 3.30
C GLU A 112 20.00 -3.76 4.66
N THR A 113 18.68 -3.91 4.73
CA THR A 113 17.91 -3.71 5.96
C THR A 113 18.22 -4.77 7.00
N VAL A 114 18.31 -6.05 6.62
CA VAL A 114 18.70 -7.14 7.53
C VAL A 114 20.10 -6.90 8.10
N ALA A 115 21.06 -6.42 7.30
CA ALA A 115 22.39 -6.07 7.78
C ALA A 115 22.36 -4.97 8.85
N ALA A 116 21.58 -3.90 8.62
CA ALA A 116 21.42 -2.81 9.58
C ALA A 116 20.67 -3.25 10.86
N VAL A 117 19.72 -4.17 10.75
CA VAL A 117 19.02 -4.76 11.91
C VAL A 117 19.95 -5.66 12.74
N ARG A 118 20.84 -6.44 12.10
CA ARG A 118 21.87 -7.21 12.80
C ARG A 118 22.78 -6.31 13.63
N GLU A 119 23.25 -5.22 13.06
CA GLU A 119 24.08 -4.22 13.76
C GLU A 119 23.32 -3.60 14.94
N PHE A 120 22.04 -3.32 14.76
CA PHE A 120 21.18 -2.81 15.83
C PHE A 120 20.99 -3.84 16.96
N ALA A 121 21.10 -5.13 16.71
CA ALA A 121 20.95 -6.25 17.65
C ALA A 121 19.67 -6.14 18.52
N PRO A 122 18.47 -6.21 17.94
CA PRO A 122 17.21 -6.06 18.66
C PRO A 122 16.87 -7.30 19.51
N ASP A 123 16.09 -7.08 20.58
CA ASP A 123 15.43 -8.16 21.33
C ASP A 123 14.16 -8.64 20.62
N HIS A 124 13.47 -7.71 19.95
CA HIS A 124 12.22 -7.95 19.22
C HIS A 124 12.28 -7.30 17.83
N VAL A 125 11.72 -8.00 16.85
CA VAL A 125 11.54 -7.50 15.48
C VAL A 125 10.04 -7.51 15.17
N ILE A 126 9.49 -6.36 14.79
CA ILE A 126 8.10 -6.22 14.33
C ILE A 126 8.13 -6.05 12.80
N LEU A 127 7.47 -6.96 12.10
CA LEU A 127 7.31 -6.91 10.66
C LEU A 127 5.99 -6.18 10.35
N LEU A 128 6.09 -4.96 9.80
CA LEU A 128 4.96 -4.07 9.54
C LEU A 128 4.86 -3.73 8.06
N PRO A 129 4.00 -4.43 7.30
CA PRO A 129 3.70 -4.04 5.92
C PRO A 129 2.98 -2.70 5.85
N LEU A 130 3.41 -1.81 4.97
CA LEU A 130 2.66 -0.61 4.61
C LEU A 130 1.59 -0.92 3.53
N TYR A 131 1.04 -2.11 3.60
CA TYR A 131 -0.09 -2.62 2.83
C TYR A 131 -1.19 -2.99 3.83
N PRO A 132 -2.23 -2.16 4.01
CA PRO A 132 -3.27 -2.43 5.02
C PRO A 132 -4.01 -3.73 4.78
N GLN A 133 -4.24 -4.07 3.50
CA GLN A 133 -4.87 -5.30 3.08
C GLN A 133 -3.80 -6.34 2.68
N PHE A 134 -3.97 -7.58 3.15
CA PHE A 134 -3.09 -8.68 2.80
C PHE A 134 -3.27 -9.10 1.34
N SER A 135 -2.15 -9.38 0.67
CA SER A 135 -2.11 -10.14 -0.56
C SER A 135 -0.89 -11.05 -0.59
N THR A 136 -1.03 -12.19 -1.28
CA THR A 136 0.09 -13.09 -1.58
C THR A 136 1.17 -12.42 -2.42
N THR A 137 0.80 -11.41 -3.20
CA THR A 137 1.72 -10.65 -4.08
C THR A 137 2.45 -9.51 -3.36
N THR A 138 2.03 -9.11 -2.18
CA THR A 138 2.64 -8.00 -1.41
C THR A 138 3.13 -8.46 -0.05
N THR A 139 2.25 -8.57 0.94
CA THR A 139 2.63 -8.92 2.32
C THR A 139 3.32 -10.27 2.39
N GLN A 140 2.73 -11.33 1.83
CA GLN A 140 3.34 -12.66 1.88
C GLN A 140 4.72 -12.67 1.21
N SER A 141 4.82 -12.12 0.00
CA SER A 141 6.07 -12.06 -0.77
C SER A 141 7.17 -11.31 0.00
N SER A 142 6.83 -10.20 0.69
CA SER A 142 7.78 -9.44 1.51
C SER A 142 8.24 -10.22 2.75
N LEU A 143 7.31 -10.90 3.44
CA LEU A 143 7.63 -11.73 4.60
C LEU A 143 8.50 -12.95 4.24
N GLU A 144 8.22 -13.61 3.11
CA GLU A 144 9.02 -14.74 2.63
C GLU A 144 10.46 -14.30 2.31
N GLN A 145 10.63 -13.16 1.63
CA GLN A 145 11.96 -12.61 1.35
C GLN A 145 12.71 -12.29 2.63
N TRP A 146 12.08 -11.57 3.57
CA TRP A 146 12.66 -11.21 4.85
C TRP A 146 13.13 -12.45 5.62
N ARG A 147 12.26 -13.45 5.78
CA ARG A 147 12.57 -14.69 6.52
C ARG A 147 13.69 -15.49 5.89
N GLY A 148 13.79 -15.48 4.55
CA GLY A 148 14.90 -16.11 3.83
C GLY A 148 16.26 -15.49 4.12
N LEU A 149 16.30 -14.20 4.49
CA LEU A 149 17.51 -13.42 4.75
C LEU A 149 17.84 -13.27 6.22
N SER A 150 16.85 -13.39 7.10
CA SER A 150 16.95 -13.08 8.53
C SER A 150 16.93 -14.32 9.44
N ALA A 151 17.06 -15.52 8.89
CA ALA A 151 16.96 -16.78 9.63
C ALA A 151 17.96 -16.93 10.79
N ASP A 152 19.05 -16.17 10.78
CA ASP A 152 20.10 -16.13 11.81
C ASP A 152 19.86 -15.04 12.88
N LEU A 153 18.84 -14.19 12.74
CA LEU A 153 18.52 -13.20 13.77
C LEU A 153 17.96 -13.85 15.01
N VAL A 154 18.65 -13.65 16.14
CA VAL A 154 18.28 -14.19 17.47
C VAL A 154 17.27 -13.23 18.17
N ALA A 155 16.33 -12.66 17.43
CA ALA A 155 15.31 -11.79 17.98
C ALA A 155 13.93 -12.47 17.89
N ARG A 156 13.03 -12.15 18.81
CA ARG A 156 11.65 -12.62 18.70
C ARG A 156 10.92 -11.85 17.61
N GLU A 157 10.45 -12.55 16.58
CA GLU A 157 9.68 -11.99 15.48
C GLU A 157 8.20 -11.84 15.86
N HIS A 158 7.62 -10.70 15.52
CA HIS A 158 6.20 -10.39 15.60
C HIS A 158 5.73 -9.89 14.25
N VAL A 159 4.67 -10.47 13.72
CA VAL A 159 4.16 -10.14 12.38
C VAL A 159 2.84 -9.42 12.47
N ILE A 160 2.75 -8.24 11.87
CA ILE A 160 1.48 -7.59 11.55
C ILE A 160 1.11 -8.04 10.14
N CYS A 161 0.15 -8.96 10.05
CA CYS A 161 -0.24 -9.58 8.78
C CYS A 161 -1.06 -8.62 7.90
N CYS A 162 -2.07 -7.99 8.48
CA CYS A 162 -2.96 -7.04 7.83
C CYS A 162 -3.72 -6.21 8.88
N TYR A 163 -4.25 -5.05 8.42
CA TYR A 163 -4.99 -4.14 9.31
C TYR A 163 -6.09 -3.35 8.56
N PRO A 164 -6.97 -4.05 7.79
CA PRO A 164 -7.93 -3.41 6.91
C PRO A 164 -8.93 -2.50 7.65
N GLU A 165 -9.21 -2.80 8.92
CA GLU A 165 -10.18 -2.07 9.77
C GLU A 165 -9.51 -1.36 10.96
N ALA A 166 -8.17 -1.18 10.95
CA ALA A 166 -7.48 -0.51 12.06
C ALA A 166 -8.00 0.92 12.24
N ALA A 167 -8.36 1.27 13.49
CA ALA A 167 -9.06 2.52 13.79
C ALA A 167 -8.31 3.76 13.28
N GLY A 168 -6.98 3.81 13.41
CA GLY A 168 -6.18 4.93 12.93
C GLY A 168 -6.10 5.01 11.40
N TRP A 169 -6.07 3.85 10.71
CA TRP A 169 -6.16 3.78 9.26
C TRP A 169 -7.51 4.31 8.75
N ILE A 170 -8.61 3.82 9.32
CA ILE A 170 -9.97 4.23 8.96
C ILE A 170 -10.21 5.71 9.28
N ALA A 171 -9.71 6.20 10.42
CA ALA A 171 -9.84 7.60 10.80
C ALA A 171 -9.13 8.51 9.79
N ALA A 172 -7.88 8.21 9.43
CA ALA A 172 -7.13 9.00 8.46
C ALA A 172 -7.80 9.04 7.09
N GLN A 173 -8.32 7.90 6.60
CA GLN A 173 -9.07 7.85 5.34
C GLN A 173 -10.33 8.71 5.40
N ALA A 174 -11.13 8.59 6.47
CA ALA A 174 -12.36 9.36 6.62
C ALA A 174 -12.09 10.87 6.70
N ASP A 175 -11.07 11.30 7.46
CA ASP A 175 -10.69 12.70 7.59
C ASP A 175 -10.29 13.31 6.23
N LEU A 176 -9.48 12.59 5.43
CA LEU A 176 -9.07 13.04 4.10
C LEU A 176 -10.22 13.06 3.10
N ILE A 177 -11.13 12.08 3.15
CA ILE A 177 -12.34 12.06 2.31
C ILE A 177 -13.24 13.25 2.65
N GLN A 178 -13.51 13.51 3.93
CA GLN A 178 -14.34 14.65 4.36
C GLN A 178 -13.73 15.98 3.93
N ALA A 179 -12.40 16.15 4.10
CA ALA A 179 -11.70 17.35 3.66
C ALA A 179 -11.81 17.57 2.14
N SER A 180 -11.72 16.48 1.36
CA SER A 180 -11.83 16.53 -0.10
C SER A 180 -13.27 16.81 -0.55
N LEU A 181 -14.27 16.19 0.09
CA LEU A 181 -15.70 16.45 -0.17
C LEU A 181 -16.08 17.92 0.08
N ALA A 182 -15.53 18.54 1.12
CA ALA A 182 -15.77 19.94 1.43
C ALA A 182 -15.28 20.90 0.33
N GLY A 183 -14.37 20.46 -0.53
CA GLY A 183 -13.87 21.21 -1.68
C GLY A 183 -14.69 21.02 -2.96
N MET A 184 -15.66 20.10 -3.00
CA MET A 184 -16.47 19.81 -4.19
C MET A 184 -17.67 20.74 -4.31
N ALA A 185 -18.16 20.93 -5.55
CA ALA A 185 -19.37 21.71 -5.83
C ALA A 185 -20.61 21.08 -5.17
N ALA A 186 -21.36 21.86 -4.40
CA ALA A 186 -22.46 21.37 -3.57
C ALA A 186 -23.72 20.96 -4.35
N ASP A 187 -23.83 21.34 -5.61
CA ASP A 187 -25.02 21.17 -6.46
C ASP A 187 -24.92 19.97 -7.42
N VAL A 188 -23.80 19.24 -7.40
CA VAL A 188 -23.56 18.08 -8.27
C VAL A 188 -23.57 16.79 -7.44
N PRO A 189 -24.36 15.77 -7.84
CA PRO A 189 -24.30 14.47 -7.18
C PRO A 189 -22.90 13.84 -7.27
N VAL A 190 -22.33 13.43 -6.14
CA VAL A 190 -20.98 12.88 -6.06
C VAL A 190 -21.03 11.36 -5.94
N ARG A 191 -20.18 10.66 -6.72
CA ARG A 191 -19.88 9.24 -6.52
C ARG A 191 -18.49 9.08 -5.94
N LEU A 192 -18.39 8.31 -4.86
CA LEU A 192 -17.12 7.89 -4.26
C LEU A 192 -16.60 6.66 -5.01
N LEU A 193 -15.43 6.75 -5.63
CA LEU A 193 -14.75 5.62 -6.26
C LEU A 193 -13.58 5.18 -5.37
N PHE A 194 -13.76 4.08 -4.64
CA PHE A 194 -12.69 3.46 -3.85
C PHE A 194 -11.81 2.65 -4.79
N SER A 195 -10.72 3.25 -5.25
CA SER A 195 -9.79 2.64 -6.19
C SER A 195 -8.69 1.89 -5.45
N ALA A 196 -8.55 0.60 -5.77
CA ALA A 196 -7.50 -0.27 -5.27
C ALA A 196 -6.68 -0.82 -6.44
N HIS A 197 -5.44 -1.26 -6.19
CA HIS A 197 -4.66 -1.94 -7.23
C HIS A 197 -5.36 -3.22 -7.67
N GLY A 198 -5.48 -3.46 -8.98
CA GLY A 198 -6.07 -4.67 -9.52
C GLY A 198 -5.21 -5.90 -9.23
N LEU A 199 -5.85 -7.06 -9.13
CA LEU A 199 -5.17 -8.36 -9.13
C LEU A 199 -5.65 -9.22 -10.29
N PRO A 200 -4.78 -10.05 -10.87
CA PRO A 200 -5.23 -11.08 -11.79
C PRO A 200 -6.28 -11.98 -11.11
N LYS A 201 -7.40 -12.18 -11.78
CA LYS A 201 -8.53 -12.97 -11.26
C LYS A 201 -8.10 -14.35 -10.77
N LYS A 202 -7.15 -15.00 -11.46
CA LYS A 202 -6.58 -16.28 -11.07
C LYS A 202 -6.01 -16.28 -9.64
N ILE A 203 -5.39 -15.19 -9.18
CA ILE A 203 -4.82 -15.09 -7.83
C ILE A 203 -5.94 -15.07 -6.80
N VAL A 204 -7.01 -14.32 -7.08
CA VAL A 204 -8.19 -14.24 -6.20
C VAL A 204 -8.94 -15.58 -6.17
N ASP A 205 -9.10 -16.24 -7.31
CA ASP A 205 -9.72 -17.57 -7.41
C ASP A 205 -8.92 -18.64 -6.64
N GLN A 206 -7.64 -18.41 -6.38
CA GLN A 206 -6.77 -19.24 -5.53
C GLN A 206 -6.87 -18.92 -4.03
N GLY A 207 -7.73 -17.98 -3.65
CA GLY A 207 -8.04 -17.69 -2.26
C GLY A 207 -7.34 -16.46 -1.68
N ASP A 208 -6.75 -15.57 -2.50
CA ASP A 208 -6.20 -14.31 -2.01
C ASP A 208 -7.30 -13.44 -1.38
N PRO A 209 -7.18 -13.04 -0.09
CA PRO A 209 -8.24 -12.35 0.63
C PRO A 209 -8.34 -10.85 0.29
N TYR A 210 -7.42 -10.31 -0.52
CA TYR A 210 -7.29 -8.89 -0.78
C TYR A 210 -8.60 -8.18 -1.15
N PRO A 211 -9.43 -8.66 -2.10
CA PRO A 211 -10.67 -7.95 -2.45
C PRO A 211 -11.68 -7.89 -1.31
N GLY A 212 -11.74 -8.96 -0.50
CA GLY A 212 -12.58 -9.00 0.69
C GLY A 212 -12.11 -7.99 1.75
N GLN A 213 -10.80 -7.88 1.97
CA GLN A 213 -10.24 -6.91 2.90
C GLN A 213 -10.35 -5.46 2.40
N VAL A 214 -10.28 -5.22 1.09
CA VAL A 214 -10.61 -3.91 0.51
C VAL A 214 -12.07 -3.56 0.82
N ALA A 215 -13.00 -4.49 0.62
CA ALA A 215 -14.42 -4.26 0.94
C ALA A 215 -14.65 -4.00 2.44
N GLN A 216 -13.95 -4.69 3.34
CA GLN A 216 -13.98 -4.42 4.79
C GLN A 216 -13.51 -3.01 5.11
N THR A 217 -12.38 -2.58 4.51
CA THR A 217 -11.86 -1.21 4.68
C THR A 217 -12.89 -0.18 4.22
N VAL A 218 -13.48 -0.37 3.03
CA VAL A 218 -14.50 0.55 2.49
C VAL A 218 -15.71 0.62 3.41
N ALA A 219 -16.24 -0.51 3.88
CA ALA A 219 -17.37 -0.54 4.80
C ALA A 219 -17.05 0.20 6.11
N ALA A 220 -15.86 -0.01 6.67
CA ALA A 220 -15.43 0.67 7.91
C ALA A 220 -15.29 2.20 7.71
N VAL A 221 -14.74 2.62 6.55
CA VAL A 221 -14.64 4.06 6.19
C VAL A 221 -16.02 4.66 6.04
N LEU A 222 -16.94 4.02 5.28
CA LEU A 222 -18.30 4.51 5.08
C LEU A 222 -19.08 4.62 6.40
N ASN A 223 -18.92 3.66 7.31
CA ASN A 223 -19.54 3.71 8.64
C ASN A 223 -19.00 4.87 9.51
N ARG A 224 -17.76 5.34 9.24
CA ARG A 224 -17.18 6.46 9.96
C ARG A 224 -17.51 7.82 9.33
N LEU A 225 -17.79 7.84 8.02
CA LEU A 225 -18.23 9.06 7.35
C LEU A 225 -19.64 9.43 7.84
N ASP A 226 -19.76 10.58 8.52
CA ASP A 226 -21.05 11.12 8.95
C ASP A 226 -21.76 11.79 7.76
N MET A 227 -22.43 11.00 6.94
CA MET A 227 -23.13 11.46 5.74
C MET A 227 -24.63 11.53 5.98
N ALA A 228 -25.21 12.70 5.74
CA ALA A 228 -26.66 12.94 5.96
C ALA A 228 -27.59 12.15 5.00
N VAL A 229 -27.04 11.59 3.92
CA VAL A 229 -27.76 10.80 2.90
C VAL A 229 -26.97 9.53 2.56
N PRO A 230 -27.64 8.49 2.03
CA PRO A 230 -26.93 7.30 1.55
C PRO A 230 -25.84 7.68 0.55
N VAL A 231 -24.62 7.20 0.78
CA VAL A 231 -23.46 7.48 -0.06
C VAL A 231 -23.56 6.67 -1.34
N ASP A 232 -23.45 7.34 -2.49
CA ASP A 232 -23.26 6.68 -3.79
C ASP A 232 -21.78 6.32 -3.93
N TYR A 233 -21.45 5.02 -3.98
CA TYR A 233 -20.07 4.57 -4.08
C TYR A 233 -19.90 3.31 -4.91
N GLU A 234 -18.70 3.12 -5.45
CA GLU A 234 -18.27 1.87 -6.08
C GLU A 234 -16.83 1.52 -5.63
N ILE A 235 -16.55 0.22 -5.49
CA ILE A 235 -15.18 -0.29 -5.35
C ILE A 235 -14.71 -0.65 -6.75
N CYS A 236 -13.56 -0.12 -7.15
CA CYS A 236 -13.00 -0.32 -8.48
C CYS A 236 -11.50 -0.62 -8.42
N TYR A 237 -10.95 -1.10 -9.53
CA TYR A 237 -9.58 -1.59 -9.58
C TYR A 237 -8.80 -0.95 -10.74
N GLN A 238 -7.64 -0.40 -10.40
CA GLN A 238 -6.71 0.27 -11.31
C GLN A 238 -5.53 -0.60 -11.71
N SER A 239 -4.61 -0.06 -12.53
CA SER A 239 -3.29 -0.63 -12.87
C SER A 239 -3.37 -1.99 -13.58
N ARG A 240 -4.40 -2.19 -14.41
CA ARG A 240 -4.61 -3.42 -15.16
C ARG A 240 -3.72 -3.45 -16.39
N VAL A 241 -2.80 -4.41 -16.45
CA VAL A 241 -1.82 -4.49 -17.53
C VAL A 241 -1.75 -5.89 -18.17
N GLY A 242 -1.46 -5.92 -19.48
CA GLY A 242 -1.27 -7.16 -20.23
C GLY A 242 -2.55 -7.93 -20.50
N PRO A 243 -2.44 -9.19 -20.99
CA PRO A 243 -3.58 -9.96 -21.52
C PRO A 243 -4.32 -10.77 -20.45
N LEU A 244 -3.99 -10.60 -19.16
CA LEU A 244 -4.62 -11.38 -18.10
C LEU A 244 -6.04 -10.88 -17.81
N GLU A 245 -6.90 -11.78 -17.34
CA GLU A 245 -8.19 -11.41 -16.76
C GLU A 245 -7.95 -10.84 -15.36
N TRP A 246 -8.44 -9.65 -15.13
CA TRP A 246 -8.30 -8.89 -13.88
C TRP A 246 -9.63 -8.81 -13.14
N ILE A 247 -9.58 -8.68 -11.82
CA ILE A 247 -10.77 -8.35 -11.04
C ILE A 247 -11.33 -6.99 -11.47
N GLY A 248 -12.61 -6.76 -11.25
CA GLY A 248 -13.30 -5.54 -11.67
C GLY A 248 -14.44 -5.15 -10.75
N PRO A 249 -15.10 -4.05 -11.07
CA PRO A 249 -14.97 -3.22 -12.27
C PRO A 249 -13.64 -2.45 -12.33
N SER A 250 -13.21 -2.01 -13.54
CA SER A 250 -12.07 -1.12 -13.67
C SER A 250 -12.43 0.30 -13.24
N THR A 251 -11.45 1.05 -12.72
CA THR A 251 -11.66 2.46 -12.37
C THR A 251 -12.12 3.27 -13.59
N GLU A 252 -11.56 2.99 -14.77
CA GLU A 252 -11.96 3.64 -16.02
C GLU A 252 -13.44 3.40 -16.38
N ALA A 253 -13.94 2.15 -16.26
CA ALA A 253 -15.36 1.85 -16.50
C ALA A 253 -16.29 2.55 -15.50
N CYS A 254 -15.86 2.71 -14.24
CA CYS A 254 -16.61 3.46 -13.23
C CYS A 254 -16.64 4.97 -13.52
N LEU A 255 -15.55 5.53 -14.07
CA LEU A 255 -15.50 6.92 -14.54
C LEU A 255 -16.45 7.16 -15.72
N GLU A 256 -16.43 6.26 -16.72
CA GLU A 256 -17.35 6.34 -17.88
C GLU A 256 -18.80 6.36 -17.43
N LYS A 257 -19.19 5.41 -16.57
CA LYS A 257 -20.54 5.34 -15.99
C LYS A 257 -20.92 6.61 -15.21
N ALA A 258 -19.98 7.18 -14.43
CA ALA A 258 -20.22 8.42 -13.69
C ALA A 258 -20.44 9.61 -14.63
N GLY A 259 -19.69 9.68 -15.74
CA GLY A 259 -19.87 10.68 -16.78
C GLY A 259 -21.24 10.58 -17.48
N GLU A 260 -21.67 9.37 -17.89
CA GLU A 260 -22.99 9.10 -18.46
C GLU A 260 -24.14 9.50 -17.51
N GLU A 261 -23.94 9.31 -16.20
CA GLU A 261 -24.91 9.68 -15.17
C GLU A 261 -24.82 11.17 -14.73
N GLY A 262 -23.90 11.95 -15.32
CA GLY A 262 -23.73 13.38 -15.02
C GLY A 262 -23.26 13.66 -13.61
N LYS A 263 -22.46 12.75 -13.00
CA LYS A 263 -21.95 12.87 -11.63
C LYS A 263 -20.57 13.52 -11.57
N ALA A 264 -20.27 14.09 -10.42
CA ALA A 264 -18.91 14.34 -9.97
C ALA A 264 -18.30 13.06 -9.34
N VAL A 265 -17.00 12.94 -9.35
CA VAL A 265 -16.28 11.78 -8.83
C VAL A 265 -15.22 12.22 -7.81
N LEU A 266 -15.25 11.58 -6.64
CA LEU A 266 -14.17 11.60 -5.67
C LEU A 266 -13.47 10.26 -5.69
N VAL A 267 -12.22 10.21 -6.18
CA VAL A 267 -11.41 8.97 -6.22
C VAL A 267 -10.59 8.84 -4.95
N ILE A 268 -10.71 7.70 -4.29
CA ILE A 268 -10.06 7.37 -3.03
C ILE A 268 -9.05 6.23 -3.25
N PRO A 269 -7.72 6.44 -3.10
CA PRO A 269 -6.72 5.39 -3.21
C PRO A 269 -6.71 4.49 -1.96
N ILE A 270 -7.73 3.62 -1.83
CA ILE A 270 -8.08 2.91 -0.59
C ILE A 270 -7.08 1.82 -0.16
N ALA A 271 -6.13 1.45 -0.99
CA ALA A 271 -5.13 0.43 -0.68
C ALA A 271 -3.70 1.00 -0.58
N PHE A 272 -3.54 2.31 -0.64
CA PHE A 272 -2.24 2.97 -0.72
C PHE A 272 -1.98 3.85 0.50
N THR A 273 -0.82 3.67 1.12
CA THR A 273 -0.41 4.45 2.30
C THR A 273 0.56 5.58 1.96
N SER A 274 1.11 5.59 0.75
CA SER A 274 2.09 6.58 0.27
C SER A 274 1.83 6.94 -1.18
N GLU A 275 2.15 8.19 -1.56
CA GLU A 275 2.09 8.61 -2.96
C GLU A 275 3.21 7.94 -3.79
N HIS A 276 2.88 7.60 -5.03
CA HIS A 276 3.77 6.99 -6.01
C HIS A 276 3.19 7.17 -7.43
N SER A 277 3.77 6.53 -8.43
CA SER A 277 3.31 6.68 -9.82
C SER A 277 1.83 6.29 -10.04
N GLU A 278 1.33 5.28 -9.32
CA GLU A 278 -0.06 4.82 -9.46
C GLU A 278 -1.09 5.78 -8.83
N THR A 279 -0.66 6.69 -7.96
CA THR A 279 -1.53 7.74 -7.41
C THR A 279 -1.34 9.07 -8.12
N LEU A 280 -0.08 9.51 -8.30
CA LEU A 280 0.21 10.84 -8.85
C LEU A 280 0.19 10.91 -10.39
N VAL A 281 0.41 9.80 -11.09
CA VAL A 281 0.31 9.77 -12.56
C VAL A 281 -0.98 9.09 -13.00
N GLU A 282 -1.21 7.83 -12.61
CA GLU A 282 -2.38 7.09 -13.07
C GLU A 282 -3.69 7.75 -12.59
N LEU A 283 -3.83 8.07 -11.28
CA LEU A 283 -5.06 8.69 -10.78
C LEU A 283 -5.11 10.21 -11.07
N ASP A 284 -4.02 10.97 -10.85
CA ASP A 284 -4.10 12.44 -10.98
C ASP A 284 -4.00 12.93 -12.43
N ILE A 285 -3.29 12.22 -13.31
CA ILE A 285 -3.08 12.66 -14.70
C ILE A 285 -3.95 11.83 -15.65
N GLU A 286 -3.73 10.50 -15.70
CA GLU A 286 -4.36 9.65 -16.72
C GLU A 286 -5.87 9.51 -16.49
N TYR A 287 -6.31 9.23 -15.26
CA TYR A 287 -7.74 9.09 -14.97
C TYR A 287 -8.47 10.43 -14.88
N ARG A 288 -7.78 11.52 -14.53
CA ARG A 288 -8.36 12.87 -14.69
C ARG A 288 -8.66 13.17 -16.15
N ALA A 289 -7.72 12.91 -17.05
CA ALA A 289 -7.93 13.08 -18.49
C ALA A 289 -9.02 12.12 -19.02
N ALA A 290 -9.13 10.91 -18.49
CA ALA A 290 -10.21 9.98 -18.82
C ALA A 290 -11.57 10.50 -18.33
N ALA A 291 -11.66 11.01 -17.11
CA ALA A 291 -12.86 11.60 -16.55
C ALA A 291 -13.36 12.79 -17.39
N GLU A 292 -12.46 13.66 -17.86
CA GLU A 292 -12.79 14.76 -18.76
C GLU A 292 -13.37 14.24 -20.09
N ARG A 293 -12.75 13.21 -20.70
CA ARG A 293 -13.25 12.59 -21.95
C ARG A 293 -14.62 11.95 -21.79
N PHE A 294 -14.91 11.38 -20.63
CA PHE A 294 -16.19 10.74 -20.31
C PHE A 294 -17.27 11.75 -19.84
N GLY A 295 -16.92 13.04 -19.70
CA GLY A 295 -17.86 14.06 -19.28
C GLY A 295 -18.21 14.06 -17.80
N VAL A 296 -17.33 13.52 -16.94
CA VAL A 296 -17.44 13.61 -15.49
C VAL A 296 -17.47 15.08 -15.09
N ARG A 297 -18.46 15.48 -14.27
CA ARG A 297 -18.72 16.90 -13.94
C ARG A 297 -17.57 17.55 -13.17
N GLU A 298 -16.98 16.83 -12.25
CA GLU A 298 -15.84 17.24 -11.44
C GLU A 298 -15.08 16.00 -11.02
N TYR A 299 -13.75 16.06 -11.03
CA TYR A 299 -12.86 14.98 -10.63
C TYR A 299 -11.88 15.46 -9.57
N ILE A 300 -11.99 14.90 -8.37
CA ILE A 300 -11.04 15.12 -7.26
C ILE A 300 -10.47 13.78 -6.82
N ARG A 301 -9.15 13.74 -6.56
CA ARG A 301 -8.50 12.60 -5.92
C ARG A 301 -8.19 12.94 -4.46
N VAL A 302 -8.57 12.05 -3.55
CA VAL A 302 -8.19 12.12 -2.14
C VAL A 302 -6.71 11.78 -2.00
N PRO A 303 -5.89 12.57 -1.31
CA PRO A 303 -4.49 12.23 -1.07
C PRO A 303 -4.35 10.93 -0.26
N THR A 304 -3.22 10.24 -0.41
CA THR A 304 -2.91 9.09 0.45
C THR A 304 -2.68 9.53 1.90
N VAL A 305 -2.82 8.60 2.85
CA VAL A 305 -2.69 8.94 4.28
C VAL A 305 -1.30 9.41 4.67
N SER A 306 -0.26 9.01 3.95
CA SER A 306 1.13 9.41 4.19
C SER A 306 1.48 9.40 5.70
N ASN A 307 1.84 10.55 6.29
CA ASN A 307 2.14 10.71 7.70
C ASN A 307 0.97 11.31 8.51
N HIS A 308 -0.28 11.11 8.09
CA HIS A 308 -1.46 11.58 8.83
C HIS A 308 -1.40 11.16 10.30
N PRO A 309 -1.62 12.07 11.26
CA PRO A 309 -1.41 11.76 12.69
C PRO A 309 -2.20 10.56 13.20
N ALA A 310 -3.46 10.39 12.76
CA ALA A 310 -4.27 9.24 13.14
C ALA A 310 -3.70 7.92 12.58
N PHE A 311 -3.18 7.93 11.35
CA PHE A 311 -2.55 6.75 10.75
C PHE A 311 -1.28 6.35 11.51
N ILE A 312 -0.38 7.30 11.80
CA ILE A 312 0.85 7.04 12.54
C ILE A 312 0.56 6.55 13.97
N ALA A 313 -0.42 7.14 14.66
CA ALA A 313 -0.87 6.66 15.97
C ALA A 313 -1.40 5.22 15.87
N GLY A 314 -2.19 4.90 14.84
CA GLY A 314 -2.70 3.56 14.59
C GLY A 314 -1.59 2.54 14.28
N LEU A 315 -0.54 2.92 13.54
CA LEU A 315 0.63 2.04 13.33
C LEU A 315 1.35 1.75 14.66
N ALA A 316 1.44 2.73 15.56
CA ALA A 316 2.01 2.52 16.88
C ALA A 316 1.12 1.59 17.74
N ASP A 317 -0.22 1.72 17.66
CA ASP A 317 -1.16 0.80 18.33
C ASP A 317 -0.96 -0.64 17.84
N LEU A 318 -0.81 -0.83 16.53
CA LEU A 318 -0.52 -2.14 15.94
C LEU A 318 0.82 -2.71 16.41
N CYS A 319 1.86 -1.89 16.49
CA CYS A 319 3.16 -2.32 17.02
C CYS A 319 3.06 -2.77 18.49
N GLU A 320 2.35 -2.02 19.33
CA GLU A 320 2.14 -2.41 20.73
C GLU A 320 1.34 -3.72 20.84
N ALA A 321 0.28 -3.86 20.05
CA ALA A 321 -0.54 -5.07 20.02
C ALA A 321 0.27 -6.29 19.52
N ALA A 322 1.11 -6.11 18.50
CA ALA A 322 1.94 -7.17 17.95
C ALA A 322 2.94 -7.72 18.96
N LEU A 323 3.49 -6.89 19.87
CA LEU A 323 4.40 -7.34 20.92
C LEU A 323 3.77 -8.32 21.93
N ALA A 324 2.44 -8.42 21.96
CA ALA A 324 1.71 -9.37 22.81
C ALA A 324 1.45 -10.73 22.13
N CYS A 325 1.69 -10.86 20.82
CA CYS A 325 1.45 -12.08 20.05
C CYS A 325 2.58 -12.30 19.01
N ASP A 326 2.61 -13.48 18.40
CA ASP A 326 3.59 -13.76 17.33
C ASP A 326 3.07 -13.28 15.95
N VAL A 327 1.75 -13.37 15.74
CA VAL A 327 1.08 -12.88 14.50
C VAL A 327 -0.18 -12.12 14.89
N LEU A 328 -0.29 -10.87 14.39
CA LEU A 328 -1.46 -10.02 14.49
C LEU A 328 -2.14 -9.97 13.11
N CYS A 329 -3.32 -10.59 12.98
CA CYS A 329 -4.17 -10.51 11.79
C CYS A 329 -5.48 -9.83 12.15
N GLY A 330 -5.77 -8.69 11.50
CA GLY A 330 -6.95 -7.87 11.81
C GLY A 330 -7.00 -7.40 13.27
N MET A 331 -7.91 -6.51 13.60
CA MET A 331 -8.05 -6.02 14.98
C MET A 331 -8.73 -7.06 15.93
N ASN A 332 -9.38 -8.09 15.38
CA ASN A 332 -10.19 -9.03 16.17
C ASN A 332 -9.53 -10.40 16.41
N GLY A 333 -8.31 -10.62 15.92
CA GLY A 333 -7.54 -11.85 16.19
C GLY A 333 -8.17 -13.16 15.70
N THR A 334 -9.27 -13.10 14.93
CA THR A 334 -10.05 -14.27 14.52
C THR A 334 -9.76 -14.76 13.10
N ASP A 335 -9.22 -13.90 12.24
CA ASP A 335 -8.86 -14.27 10.86
C ASP A 335 -7.43 -14.81 10.78
N ARG A 336 -7.23 -16.05 11.20
CA ARG A 336 -5.96 -16.79 11.04
C ARG A 336 -5.69 -17.19 9.58
N ASN A 337 -6.52 -16.81 8.63
CA ASN A 337 -6.50 -17.34 7.26
C ASN A 337 -5.59 -16.56 6.29
N CYS A 338 -4.96 -15.45 6.69
CA CYS A 338 -4.12 -14.69 5.77
C CYS A 338 -2.75 -15.33 5.49
N LEU A 339 -2.17 -16.06 6.46
CA LEU A 339 -0.84 -16.68 6.31
C LEU A 339 -0.88 -18.21 6.09
N GLY A 340 -2.05 -18.82 5.91
CA GLY A 340 -2.26 -20.26 5.68
C GLY A 340 -2.53 -21.02 6.95
#